data_0b91064be6d26733255542758601baec
#
_entry.id   0b91064be6d26733255542758601baec
#
_cell.length_a   1.000
_cell.length_b   1.000
_cell.length_c   1.000
_cell.angle_alpha   90.00
_cell.angle_beta   90.00
_cell.angle_gamma   90.00
#
_symmetry.space_group_name_H-M   'P 1'
#
loop_
_entity.id
_entity.type
_entity.pdbx_description
1 polymer ?
#
loop_
_entity_poly.entity_id
_entity_poly.type
_entity_poly.pdbx_seq_one_letter_code
_entity_poly.pdbx_strand_id
1 'polypeptide(L)'
;MTPNKEDYLKAIYKLGGIEELVNNKKIADALQISPASVTEMLGKLKREGLIFYEAYKGSRLTPEGIQVAIELVRGHRLWEVFLMRHLGYSWSEAHEDAELLEHITPSRLTARLDKFLNYPAYCPHGSAIPQPDGQVA
;
A
#
# COMPACT_ATOMS: atom_id res chain seq x y z
N MET A 1 0.81 9.26 -10.77
CA MET A 1 1.49 8.79 -9.53
C MET A 1 2.59 7.82 -9.91
N THR A 2 3.75 7.94 -9.33
CA THR A 2 4.88 7.04 -9.60
C THR A 2 4.88 5.87 -8.61
N PRO A 3 5.46 4.71 -8.98
CA PRO A 3 5.60 3.59 -8.06
C PRO A 3 6.34 3.97 -6.77
N ASN A 4 7.34 4.83 -6.87
CA ASN A 4 8.10 5.27 -5.69
C ASN A 4 7.21 6.03 -4.70
N LYS A 5 6.41 6.98 -5.17
CA LYS A 5 5.45 7.72 -4.32
C LYS A 5 4.41 6.77 -3.72
N GLU A 6 3.93 5.83 -4.50
CA GLU A 6 2.96 4.84 -4.05
C GLU A 6 3.52 3.97 -2.93
N ASP A 7 4.78 3.56 -3.01
CA ASP A 7 5.43 2.79 -1.96
C ASP A 7 5.48 3.56 -0.63
N TYR A 8 5.71 4.87 -0.68
CA TYR A 8 5.67 5.71 0.52
C TYR A 8 4.28 5.73 1.14
N LEU A 9 3.25 5.93 0.33
CA LEU A 9 1.87 5.98 0.82
C LEU A 9 1.47 4.64 1.44
N LYS A 10 1.84 3.54 0.81
CA LYS A 10 1.59 2.20 1.32
C LYS A 10 2.32 1.97 2.65
N ALA A 11 3.58 2.40 2.75
CA ALA A 11 4.36 2.27 3.97
C ALA A 11 3.74 3.07 5.12
N ILE A 12 3.34 4.31 4.88
CA ILE A 12 2.69 5.15 5.90
C ILE A 12 1.40 4.49 6.37
N TYR A 13 0.60 3.96 5.43
CA TYR A 13 -0.63 3.23 5.76
C TYR A 13 -0.36 2.04 6.68
N LYS A 14 0.61 1.20 6.32
CA LYS A 14 0.96 0.00 7.09
C LYS A 14 1.54 0.31 8.46
N LEU A 15 2.18 1.46 8.61
CA LEU A 15 2.77 1.90 9.89
C LEU A 15 1.78 2.62 10.80
N GLY A 16 0.48 2.65 10.42
CA GLY A 16 -0.55 3.27 11.24
C GLY A 16 -0.84 4.72 10.92
N GLY A 17 -0.41 5.20 9.76
CA GLY A 17 -0.52 6.61 9.36
C GLY A 17 -1.88 7.07 8.89
N ILE A 18 -2.96 6.38 9.23
CA ILE A 18 -4.32 6.89 9.01
C ILE A 18 -4.70 7.87 10.11
N GLU A 19 -4.44 7.51 11.36
CA GLU A 19 -4.86 8.29 12.54
C GLU A 19 -3.70 8.96 13.24
N GLU A 20 -2.52 8.39 13.20
CA GLU A 20 -1.36 8.87 13.94
C GLU A 20 -0.22 9.28 13.02
N LEU A 21 0.59 10.22 13.49
CA LEU A 21 1.80 10.62 12.77
C LEU A 21 2.84 9.51 12.84
N VAL A 22 3.39 9.15 11.68
CA VAL A 22 4.47 8.18 11.55
C VAL A 22 5.77 8.95 11.40
N ASN A 23 6.77 8.68 12.25
CA ASN A 23 8.03 9.42 12.20
C ASN A 23 8.86 8.98 10.97
N ASN A 24 9.73 9.89 10.53
CA ASN A 24 10.52 9.68 9.31
C ASN A 24 11.45 8.48 9.41
N LYS A 25 11.96 8.18 10.59
CA LYS A 25 12.85 7.05 10.80
C LYS A 25 12.15 5.72 10.52
N LYS A 26 10.90 5.57 10.96
CA LYS A 26 10.12 4.35 10.69
C LYS A 26 9.92 4.15 9.20
N ILE A 27 9.69 5.23 8.45
CA ILE A 27 9.53 5.16 7.00
C ILE A 27 10.85 4.78 6.35
N ALA A 28 11.93 5.42 6.74
CA ALA A 28 13.28 5.13 6.22
C ALA A 28 13.65 3.66 6.45
N ASP A 29 13.41 3.15 7.65
CA ASP A 29 13.68 1.75 7.99
C ASP A 29 12.81 0.79 7.18
N ALA A 30 11.52 1.08 7.05
CA ALA A 30 10.58 0.22 6.32
C ALA A 30 10.92 0.14 4.83
N LEU A 31 11.37 1.24 4.23
CA LEU A 31 11.69 1.30 2.80
C LEU A 31 13.17 1.08 2.50
N GLN A 32 14.02 0.95 3.53
CA GLN A 32 15.46 0.76 3.38
C GLN A 32 16.12 1.88 2.58
N ILE A 33 15.79 3.12 2.93
CA ILE A 33 16.30 4.32 2.25
C ILE A 33 16.83 5.33 3.27
N SER A 34 17.56 6.36 2.78
CA SER A 34 18.15 7.37 3.64
C SER A 34 17.07 8.31 4.21
N PRO A 35 17.30 8.85 5.42
CA PRO A 35 16.40 9.86 5.99
C PRO A 35 16.29 11.12 5.10
N ALA A 36 17.34 11.49 4.40
CA ALA A 36 17.30 12.64 3.49
C ALA A 36 16.34 12.40 2.33
N SER A 37 16.34 11.18 1.76
CA SER A 37 15.40 10.80 0.70
C SER A 37 13.95 10.83 1.20
N VAL A 38 13.71 10.37 2.43
CA VAL A 38 12.38 10.41 3.04
C VAL A 38 11.90 11.85 3.16
N THR A 39 12.70 12.74 3.73
CA THR A 39 12.33 14.15 3.91
C THR A 39 11.98 14.81 2.57
N GLU A 40 12.77 14.56 1.53
CA GLU A 40 12.52 15.11 0.21
C GLU A 40 11.19 14.62 -0.37
N MET A 41 10.95 13.31 -0.33
CA MET A 41 9.71 12.74 -0.86
C MET A 41 8.48 13.18 -0.08
N LEU A 42 8.58 13.25 1.26
CA LEU A 42 7.45 13.72 2.08
C LEU A 42 7.07 15.16 1.75
N GLY A 43 8.06 16.00 1.42
CA GLY A 43 7.80 17.36 0.95
C GLY A 43 6.99 17.37 -0.33
N LYS A 44 7.29 16.48 -1.28
CA LYS A 44 6.55 16.36 -2.53
C LYS A 44 5.12 15.87 -2.28
N LEU A 45 4.97 14.84 -1.47
CA LEU A 45 3.65 14.27 -1.16
C LEU A 45 2.75 15.27 -0.43
N LYS A 46 3.33 16.07 0.46
CA LYS A 46 2.60 17.14 1.13
C LYS A 46 2.08 18.16 0.12
N ARG A 47 2.92 18.60 -0.82
CA ARG A 47 2.52 19.55 -1.86
C ARG A 47 1.42 19.00 -2.75
N GLU A 48 1.40 17.69 -2.96
CA GLU A 48 0.36 17.04 -3.78
C GLU A 48 -0.92 16.73 -2.99
N GLY A 49 -0.97 17.07 -1.69
CA GLY A 49 -2.16 16.86 -0.87
C GLY A 49 -2.41 15.42 -0.46
N LEU A 50 -1.38 14.59 -0.46
CA LEU A 50 -1.52 13.16 -0.15
C LEU A 50 -1.19 12.84 1.30
N ILE A 51 -0.44 13.70 1.97
CA ILE A 51 -0.10 13.56 3.39
C ILE A 51 -0.21 14.89 4.10
N PHE A 52 -0.46 14.82 5.41
CA PHE A 52 -0.16 15.88 6.36
C PHE A 52 1.25 15.64 6.87
N TYR A 53 2.06 16.69 6.97
CA TYR A 53 3.42 16.57 7.43
C TYR A 53 3.71 17.63 8.48
N GLU A 54 4.25 17.22 9.61
CA GLU A 54 4.61 18.09 10.71
C GLU A 54 6.09 17.86 11.04
N ALA A 55 6.90 18.92 10.89
CA ALA A 55 8.34 18.82 11.10
C ALA A 55 8.66 18.23 12.48
N TYR A 56 9.62 17.30 12.53
CA TYR A 56 10.09 16.59 13.73
C TYR A 56 9.07 15.63 14.35
N LYS A 57 7.83 15.60 13.88
CA LYS A 57 6.80 14.69 14.40
C LYS A 57 6.47 13.57 13.44
N GLY A 58 6.40 13.87 12.15
CA GLY A 58 6.13 12.87 11.15
C GLY A 58 5.00 13.22 10.21
N SER A 59 4.43 12.18 9.60
CA SER A 59 3.39 12.33 8.57
C SER A 59 2.25 11.35 8.78
N ARG A 60 1.07 11.72 8.28
CA ARG A 60 -0.07 10.81 8.17
C ARG A 60 -0.79 11.10 6.86
N LEU A 61 -1.62 10.15 6.43
CA LEU A 61 -2.30 10.23 5.16
C LEU A 61 -3.51 11.18 5.22
N THR A 62 -3.69 11.95 4.14
CA THR A 62 -4.96 12.65 3.90
C THR A 62 -6.00 11.66 3.40
N PRO A 63 -7.30 12.03 3.30
CA PRO A 63 -8.29 11.16 2.69
C PRO A 63 -7.90 10.67 1.29
N GLU A 64 -7.28 11.53 0.47
CA GLU A 64 -6.80 11.16 -0.86
C GLU A 64 -5.65 10.15 -0.77
N GLY A 65 -4.72 10.36 0.14
CA GLY A 65 -3.60 9.44 0.37
C GLY A 65 -4.08 8.08 0.86
N ILE A 66 -5.09 8.06 1.73
CA ILE A 66 -5.70 6.82 2.22
C ILE A 66 -6.28 6.00 1.06
N GLN A 67 -7.01 6.65 0.15
CA GLN A 67 -7.62 5.97 -1.00
C GLN A 67 -6.56 5.32 -1.88
N VAL A 68 -5.47 6.02 -2.16
CA VAL A 68 -4.36 5.46 -2.95
C VAL A 68 -3.76 4.24 -2.24
N ALA A 69 -3.49 4.38 -0.94
CA ALA A 69 -2.88 3.30 -0.16
C ALA A 69 -3.78 2.06 -0.08
N ILE A 70 -5.08 2.24 0.16
CA ILE A 70 -6.04 1.14 0.21
C ILE A 70 -6.07 0.38 -1.11
N GLU A 71 -6.13 1.09 -2.23
CA GLU A 71 -6.18 0.45 -3.55
C GLU A 71 -4.92 -0.36 -3.82
N LEU A 72 -3.75 0.15 -3.44
CA LEU A 72 -2.49 -0.57 -3.58
C LEU A 72 -2.47 -1.84 -2.74
N VAL A 73 -2.87 -1.75 -1.48
CA VAL A 73 -2.88 -2.89 -0.56
C VAL A 73 -3.88 -3.95 -1.00
N ARG A 74 -5.08 -3.53 -1.45
CA ARG A 74 -6.08 -4.44 -2.00
C ARG A 74 -5.52 -5.19 -3.20
N GLY A 75 -5.00 -4.45 -4.18
CA GLY A 75 -4.44 -5.04 -5.40
C GLY A 75 -3.33 -6.04 -5.10
N HIS A 76 -2.39 -5.65 -4.24
CA HIS A 76 -1.28 -6.52 -3.83
C HIS A 76 -1.79 -7.84 -3.25
N ARG A 77 -2.69 -7.77 -2.26
CA ARG A 77 -3.18 -8.95 -1.55
C ARG A 77 -4.07 -9.83 -2.42
N LEU A 78 -4.87 -9.24 -3.30
CA LEU A 78 -5.67 -10.01 -4.26
C LEU A 78 -4.79 -10.72 -5.28
N TRP A 79 -3.73 -10.07 -5.78
CA TRP A 79 -2.78 -10.72 -6.67
C TRP A 79 -2.08 -11.89 -6.00
N GLU A 80 -1.71 -11.76 -4.72
CA GLU A 80 -1.11 -12.89 -4.00
C GLU A 80 -2.05 -14.09 -3.96
N VAL A 81 -3.32 -13.88 -3.70
CA VAL A 81 -4.33 -14.96 -3.72
C VAL A 81 -4.39 -15.63 -5.10
N PHE A 82 -4.50 -14.82 -6.15
CA PHE A 82 -4.61 -15.32 -7.51
C PHE A 82 -3.38 -16.13 -7.95
N LEU A 83 -2.21 -15.56 -7.73
CA LEU A 83 -0.95 -16.18 -8.18
C LEU A 83 -0.70 -17.52 -7.48
N MET A 84 -0.97 -17.61 -6.20
CA MET A 84 -0.79 -18.87 -5.46
C MET A 84 -1.88 -19.87 -5.77
N ARG A 85 -3.13 -19.43 -5.84
CA ARG A 85 -4.28 -20.34 -6.00
C ARG A 85 -4.42 -20.87 -7.42
N HIS A 86 -4.12 -20.05 -8.42
CA HIS A 86 -4.40 -20.38 -9.82
C HIS A 86 -3.16 -20.60 -10.70
N LEU A 87 -2.01 -20.03 -10.33
CA LEU A 87 -0.80 -20.13 -11.15
C LEU A 87 0.32 -20.94 -10.48
N GLY A 88 0.08 -21.50 -9.30
CA GLY A 88 1.05 -22.34 -8.64
C GLY A 88 2.27 -21.61 -8.08
N TYR A 89 2.15 -20.31 -7.84
CA TYR A 89 3.23 -19.51 -7.28
C TYR A 89 3.56 -19.95 -5.85
N SER A 90 4.84 -19.92 -5.50
CA SER A 90 5.26 -20.03 -4.11
C SER A 90 4.92 -18.76 -3.34
N TRP A 91 4.99 -18.84 -2.02
CA TRP A 91 4.71 -17.72 -1.13
C TRP A 91 5.54 -16.48 -1.45
N SER A 92 6.86 -16.65 -1.60
CA SER A 92 7.76 -15.54 -1.91
C SER A 92 7.63 -15.04 -3.33
N GLU A 93 7.40 -15.92 -4.30
CA GLU A 93 7.18 -15.51 -5.69
C GLU A 93 5.93 -14.65 -5.82
N ALA A 94 4.85 -15.05 -5.15
CA ALA A 94 3.59 -14.29 -5.19
C ALA A 94 3.76 -12.90 -4.61
N HIS A 95 4.47 -12.77 -3.49
CA HIS A 95 4.75 -11.47 -2.88
C HIS A 95 5.58 -10.58 -3.81
N GLU A 96 6.61 -11.13 -4.40
CA GLU A 96 7.52 -10.40 -5.30
C GLU A 96 6.79 -9.85 -6.52
N ASP A 97 5.99 -10.70 -7.21
CA ASP A 97 5.28 -10.26 -8.39
C ASP A 97 4.10 -9.34 -8.05
N ALA A 98 3.44 -9.54 -6.91
CA ALA A 98 2.37 -8.65 -6.46
C ALA A 98 2.90 -7.23 -6.19
N GLU A 99 4.13 -7.10 -5.71
CA GLU A 99 4.79 -5.79 -5.53
C GLU A 99 4.91 -5.02 -6.86
N LEU A 100 5.11 -5.72 -7.97
CA LEU A 100 5.15 -5.11 -9.29
C LEU A 100 3.75 -4.81 -9.83
N LEU A 101 2.84 -5.78 -9.71
CA LEU A 101 1.51 -5.69 -10.28
C LEU A 101 0.63 -4.62 -9.62
N GLU A 102 0.83 -4.38 -8.33
CA GLU A 102 0.00 -3.41 -7.59
C GLU A 102 0.05 -2.00 -8.20
N HIS A 103 1.20 -1.63 -8.79
CA HIS A 103 1.40 -0.29 -9.35
C HIS A 103 0.77 -0.10 -10.73
N ILE A 104 0.39 -1.16 -11.41
CA ILE A 104 -0.13 -1.11 -12.77
C ILE A 104 -1.54 -1.68 -12.92
N THR A 105 -2.18 -2.04 -11.82
CA THR A 105 -3.50 -2.66 -11.82
C THR A 105 -4.60 -1.60 -11.71
N PRO A 106 -5.40 -1.39 -12.77
CA PRO A 106 -6.53 -0.46 -12.70
C PRO A 106 -7.57 -0.93 -11.69
N SER A 107 -8.32 0.00 -11.09
CA SER A 107 -9.37 -0.31 -10.13
C SER A 107 -10.41 -1.30 -10.66
N ARG A 108 -10.74 -1.20 -11.95
CA ARG A 108 -11.66 -2.14 -12.61
C ARG A 108 -11.13 -3.56 -12.55
N LEU A 109 -9.83 -3.75 -12.79
CA LEU A 109 -9.21 -5.08 -12.74
C LEU A 109 -9.18 -5.61 -11.31
N THR A 110 -8.84 -4.77 -10.35
CA THR A 110 -8.87 -5.15 -8.93
C THR A 110 -10.25 -5.62 -8.51
N ALA A 111 -11.30 -4.89 -8.90
CA ALA A 111 -12.68 -5.25 -8.56
C ALA A 111 -13.10 -6.60 -9.18
N ARG A 112 -12.73 -6.84 -10.43
CA ARG A 112 -13.06 -8.09 -11.12
C ARG A 112 -12.22 -9.26 -10.61
N LEU A 113 -10.99 -9.01 -10.23
CA LEU A 113 -10.13 -10.01 -9.60
C LEU A 113 -10.72 -10.44 -8.25
N ASP A 114 -11.18 -9.50 -7.44
CA ASP A 114 -11.83 -9.76 -6.17
C ASP A 114 -13.06 -10.66 -6.36
N LYS A 115 -13.92 -10.30 -7.31
CA LYS A 115 -15.11 -11.10 -7.65
C LYS A 115 -14.73 -12.50 -8.13
N PHE A 116 -13.76 -12.61 -9.03
CA PHE A 116 -13.29 -13.90 -9.56
C PHE A 116 -12.81 -14.82 -8.44
N LEU A 117 -12.13 -14.24 -7.44
CA LEU A 117 -11.62 -14.98 -6.30
C LEU A 117 -12.68 -15.23 -5.21
N ASN A 118 -13.92 -14.85 -5.46
CA ASN A 118 -15.04 -14.99 -4.53
C ASN A 118 -14.85 -14.20 -3.24
N TYR A 119 -14.36 -12.97 -3.37
CA TYR A 119 -14.23 -11.99 -2.28
C TYR A 119 -13.47 -12.53 -1.07
N PRO A 120 -12.19 -12.94 -1.22
CA PRO A 120 -11.42 -13.47 -0.10
C PRO A 120 -11.22 -12.41 0.98
N ALA A 121 -11.29 -12.81 2.24
CA ALA A 121 -11.09 -11.91 3.38
C ALA A 121 -9.62 -11.72 3.71
N TYR A 122 -8.77 -12.70 3.39
CA TYR A 122 -7.35 -12.70 3.74
C TYR A 122 -6.49 -13.17 2.57
N CYS A 123 -5.28 -12.62 2.47
CA CYS A 123 -4.29 -13.13 1.53
C CYS A 123 -3.63 -14.40 2.10
N PRO A 124 -2.87 -15.17 1.28
CA PRO A 124 -2.20 -16.38 1.77
C PRO A 124 -1.19 -16.12 2.90
N HIS A 125 -0.72 -14.88 3.03
CA HIS A 125 0.20 -14.49 4.09
C HIS A 125 -0.52 -14.16 5.41
N GLY A 126 -1.86 -14.26 5.45
CA GLY A 126 -2.65 -14.04 6.64
C GLY A 126 -3.09 -12.59 6.89
N SER A 127 -2.77 -11.69 5.98
CA SER A 127 -3.17 -10.28 6.11
C SER A 127 -4.57 -10.05 5.54
N ALA A 128 -5.36 -9.23 6.23
CA ALA A 128 -6.71 -8.89 5.78
C ALA A 128 -6.67 -8.11 4.46
N ILE A 129 -7.65 -8.39 3.59
CA ILE A 129 -7.80 -7.67 2.32
C ILE A 129 -8.84 -6.57 2.55
N PRO A 130 -8.42 -5.28 2.55
CA PRO A 130 -9.37 -4.21 2.81
C PRO A 130 -10.38 -4.06 1.68
N GLN A 131 -11.59 -3.67 2.03
CA GLN A 131 -12.62 -3.28 1.07
C GLN A 131 -12.24 -1.91 0.47
N PRO A 132 -12.89 -1.48 -0.64
CA PRO A 132 -12.59 -0.18 -1.23
C PRO A 132 -12.72 1.01 -0.28
N ASP A 133 -13.53 0.90 0.76
CA ASP A 133 -13.68 1.91 1.80
C ASP A 133 -12.68 1.75 2.96
N GLY A 134 -11.79 0.76 2.88
CA GLY A 134 -10.77 0.49 3.89
C GLY A 134 -11.21 -0.46 5.01
N GLN A 135 -12.47 -0.83 5.06
CA GLN A 135 -12.93 -1.77 6.09
C GLN A 135 -12.40 -3.18 5.84
N VAL A 136 -12.17 -3.91 6.92
CA VAL A 136 -11.78 -5.31 6.86
C VAL A 136 -12.90 -6.17 7.41
N ALA A 137 -13.02 -7.38 6.84
CA ALA A 137 -14.06 -8.32 7.25
C ALA A 137 -13.78 -8.90 8.63
#